data_49b317502def8c5a6512fcb11081d387
#
_entry.id   49b317502def8c5a6512fcb11081d387
#
_cell.length_a   1.000
_cell.length_b   1.000
_cell.length_c   1.000
_cell.angle_alpha   90.00
_cell.angle_beta   90.00
_cell.angle_gamma   90.00
#
_symmetry.space_group_name_H-M   'P 1'
#
loop_
_entity.id
_entity.type
_entity.pdbx_description
1 polymer ?
#
loop_
_entity_poly.entity_id
_entity_poly.type
_entity_poly.pdbx_seq_one_letter_code
_entity_poly.pdbx_strand_id
1 'polypeptide(L)'
;MFSFLQNGKLDARDIYDENNIRIINIDSSGNMTFLLCGYMNRGKHEGECGVAVYTYNAATTSITERLYVETQEAFSLLDKDVENLGYMSADRTHFYLTLEGSFYDINITDNSVTEQFSNLSSGCYVGSSTGGKFAWLQENEKYDSSTLNLRDLETGNDTAFTCDSDERLQPIGFIDSDLVYGVAKVSDIDTEDKGSEVFPMYKVLIVNSAGETLKTYEPDGCYVIGGSVNDKLLTLDRVKKTKRGYTETSQDHIVNSSADDEAAYGFAYVESDKKQTETILKTGETIEEGTTPQILYAKQVKAEGEEAAEVSIPAKKQTEELYYVYAKGHLDSMYTTISEAVQRADDQLGVVVNNKQQLIWERGNKQTTCKLDISTFPDVILSGKMNIKKLSKNLGKQVLDLTGCTLDSVLYYVSEGTPVLAKTADGVVIIAGYDQYNTILLKPGEAETYYYGLEESADMFEAAGNQFVTYFDPLEE
;
A
#
# COMPACT_ATOMS: atom_id res chain seq x y z
N MET A 1 12.96 1.16 -18.35
CA MET A 1 14.17 1.83 -17.80
C MET A 1 14.41 3.07 -18.64
N PHE A 2 14.00 4.22 -18.15
CA PHE A 2 14.34 5.50 -18.75
C PHE A 2 15.66 5.95 -18.16
N SER A 3 16.76 5.68 -18.86
CA SER A 3 18.01 6.31 -18.48
C SER A 3 18.06 7.66 -19.17
N PHE A 4 18.06 8.73 -18.40
CA PHE A 4 18.40 10.05 -18.92
C PHE A 4 19.88 10.01 -19.29
N LEU A 5 20.17 9.99 -20.59
CA LEU A 5 21.52 9.98 -21.12
C LEU A 5 22.07 11.41 -21.12
N GLN A 6 23.13 11.67 -20.41
CA GLN A 6 23.87 12.90 -20.54
C GLN A 6 24.94 12.70 -21.63
N ASN A 7 24.92 13.52 -22.68
CA ASN A 7 25.84 13.47 -23.82
C ASN A 7 25.86 12.14 -24.61
N GLY A 8 24.71 11.44 -24.66
CA GLY A 8 24.60 10.20 -25.45
C GLY A 8 25.38 9.01 -24.92
N LYS A 9 25.89 9.07 -23.70
CA LYS A 9 26.61 7.96 -23.07
C LYS A 9 25.84 7.55 -21.79
N LEU A 10 25.67 6.24 -21.61
CA LEU A 10 25.32 5.68 -20.31
C LEU A 10 26.47 6.01 -19.35
N ASP A 11 26.17 6.81 -18.37
CA ASP A 11 27.09 7.00 -17.23
C ASP A 11 26.96 5.76 -16.33
N ALA A 12 28.10 5.22 -15.90
CA ALA A 12 28.14 4.03 -15.02
C ALA A 12 27.83 4.37 -13.55
N ARG A 13 27.21 5.52 -13.28
CA ARG A 13 26.71 5.85 -11.95
C ARG A 13 25.52 4.96 -11.61
N ASP A 14 25.42 4.62 -10.35
CA ASP A 14 24.25 3.92 -9.84
C ASP A 14 22.99 4.72 -10.20
N ILE A 15 22.15 4.10 -11.00
CA ILE A 15 20.86 4.65 -11.38
C ILE A 15 19.90 4.12 -10.33
N TYR A 16 19.34 5.00 -9.51
CA TYR A 16 18.21 4.63 -8.66
C TYR A 16 17.05 4.31 -9.59
N ASP A 17 16.53 3.11 -9.52
CA ASP A 17 15.33 2.64 -10.23
C ASP A 17 14.05 2.88 -9.44
N GLU A 18 14.16 3.58 -8.32
CA GLU A 18 13.04 4.02 -7.49
C GLU A 18 12.35 5.24 -8.11
N ASN A 19 11.77 5.05 -9.28
CA ASN A 19 10.96 6.04 -9.99
C ASN A 19 9.96 5.38 -10.93
N ASN A 20 8.87 6.08 -11.18
CA ASN A 20 7.81 5.64 -12.07
C ASN A 20 7.38 6.78 -13.00
N ILE A 21 7.01 6.41 -14.22
CA ILE A 21 6.48 7.33 -15.25
C ILE A 21 5.04 6.93 -15.57
N ARG A 22 4.14 7.91 -15.61
CA ARG A 22 2.73 7.71 -16.01
C ARG A 22 2.36 8.70 -17.09
N ILE A 23 1.78 8.21 -18.16
CA ILE A 23 1.22 9.04 -19.22
C ILE A 23 -0.18 9.45 -18.80
N ILE A 24 -0.40 10.77 -18.64
CA ILE A 24 -1.70 11.32 -18.25
C ILE A 24 -2.59 11.50 -19.49
N ASN A 25 -2.05 12.04 -20.55
CA ASN A 25 -2.82 12.33 -21.77
C ASN A 25 -1.91 12.42 -22.99
N ILE A 26 -2.42 11.98 -24.15
CA ILE A 26 -1.87 12.25 -25.48
C ILE A 26 -3.01 12.80 -26.34
N ASP A 27 -2.81 13.97 -26.94
CA ASP A 27 -3.80 14.56 -27.85
C ASP A 27 -3.60 14.09 -29.31
N SER A 28 -4.56 14.37 -30.18
CA SER A 28 -4.54 14.01 -31.59
C SER A 28 -3.39 14.66 -32.39
N SER A 29 -2.71 15.64 -31.83
CA SER A 29 -1.52 16.29 -32.41
C SER A 29 -0.21 15.67 -31.94
N GLY A 30 -0.28 14.65 -31.05
CA GLY A 30 0.86 13.99 -30.46
C GLY A 30 1.49 14.76 -29.28
N ASN A 31 0.85 15.83 -28.77
CA ASN A 31 1.31 16.43 -27.53
C ASN A 31 0.95 15.53 -26.36
N MET A 32 1.86 15.42 -25.41
CA MET A 32 1.74 14.50 -24.30
C MET A 32 1.91 15.23 -22.96
N THR A 33 1.11 14.88 -21.98
CA THR A 33 1.33 15.21 -20.58
C THR A 33 1.67 13.92 -19.83
N PHE A 34 2.75 13.94 -19.08
CA PHE A 34 3.17 12.79 -18.29
C PHE A 34 3.70 13.21 -16.94
N LEU A 35 3.65 12.30 -16.01
CA LEU A 35 4.08 12.45 -14.63
C LEU A 35 5.29 11.53 -14.40
N LEU A 36 6.27 12.04 -13.67
CA LEU A 36 7.39 11.28 -13.13
C LEU A 36 7.33 11.39 -11.61
N CYS A 37 7.30 10.28 -10.89
CA CYS A 37 7.38 10.25 -9.43
C CYS A 37 8.56 9.41 -8.97
N GLY A 38 9.15 9.81 -7.83
CA GLY A 38 10.26 9.14 -7.20
C GLY A 38 11.57 9.91 -7.27
N TYR A 39 12.68 9.20 -7.23
CA TYR A 39 14.01 9.81 -7.25
C TYR A 39 14.36 10.39 -8.61
N MET A 40 14.78 11.64 -8.60
CA MET A 40 15.24 12.35 -9.77
C MET A 40 16.74 12.07 -9.97
N ASN A 41 17.05 11.18 -10.92
CA ASN A 41 18.41 10.72 -11.14
C ASN A 41 19.31 11.78 -11.81
N ARG A 42 18.73 12.78 -12.46
CA ARG A 42 19.44 13.82 -13.21
C ARG A 42 18.60 15.07 -13.40
N GLY A 43 19.28 16.14 -13.77
CA GLY A 43 18.65 17.41 -14.11
C GLY A 43 18.66 18.39 -12.94
N LYS A 44 17.69 19.30 -12.93
CA LYS A 44 17.58 20.35 -11.92
C LYS A 44 17.36 19.77 -10.51
N HIS A 45 16.59 18.68 -10.44
CA HIS A 45 16.16 18.02 -9.21
C HIS A 45 17.00 16.77 -8.88
N GLU A 46 18.23 16.67 -9.42
CA GLU A 46 19.09 15.50 -9.19
C GLU A 46 19.34 15.28 -7.69
N GLY A 47 18.99 14.08 -7.21
CA GLY A 47 19.14 13.68 -5.81
C GLY A 47 17.94 13.98 -4.92
N GLU A 48 16.90 14.63 -5.46
CA GLU A 48 15.64 14.90 -4.77
C GLU A 48 14.63 13.79 -5.05
N CYS A 49 13.65 13.62 -4.18
CA CYS A 49 12.48 12.78 -4.39
C CYS A 49 11.25 13.68 -4.56
N GLY A 50 10.36 13.32 -5.49
CA GLY A 50 9.19 14.15 -5.70
C GLY A 50 8.32 13.70 -6.87
N VAL A 51 7.36 14.56 -7.20
CA VAL A 51 6.43 14.40 -8.31
C VAL A 51 6.62 15.54 -9.30
N ALA A 52 7.00 15.20 -10.52
CA ALA A 52 7.16 16.16 -11.62
C ALA A 52 6.11 15.94 -12.70
N VAL A 53 5.50 17.01 -13.18
CA VAL A 53 4.58 16.99 -14.32
C VAL A 53 5.23 17.67 -15.50
N TYR A 54 5.32 16.94 -16.60
CA TYR A 54 5.92 17.38 -17.85
C TYR A 54 4.92 17.43 -18.99
N THR A 55 5.11 18.38 -19.90
CA THR A 55 4.40 18.42 -21.18
C THR A 55 5.39 18.28 -22.32
N TYR A 56 5.08 17.40 -23.26
CA TYR A 56 5.77 17.27 -24.54
C TYR A 56 4.96 17.97 -25.62
N ASN A 57 5.60 18.83 -26.41
CA ASN A 57 5.02 19.48 -27.57
C ASN A 57 5.58 18.84 -28.84
N ALA A 58 4.71 18.20 -29.63
CA ALA A 58 5.09 17.47 -30.83
C ALA A 58 5.58 18.41 -31.97
N ALA A 59 5.00 19.60 -32.09
CA ALA A 59 5.38 20.55 -33.16
C ALA A 59 6.76 21.16 -32.96
N THR A 60 7.17 21.38 -31.72
CA THR A 60 8.50 21.94 -31.38
C THR A 60 9.49 20.89 -30.91
N THR A 61 9.05 19.62 -30.77
CA THR A 61 9.85 18.52 -30.22
C THR A 61 10.54 18.91 -28.91
N SER A 62 9.78 19.50 -27.98
CA SER A 62 10.31 20.00 -26.71
C SER A 62 9.52 19.46 -25.52
N ILE A 63 10.22 19.27 -24.40
CA ILE A 63 9.63 18.89 -23.12
C ILE A 63 9.75 20.09 -22.19
N THR A 64 8.66 20.41 -21.49
CA THR A 64 8.59 21.49 -20.51
C THR A 64 8.15 20.91 -19.17
N GLU A 65 8.88 21.23 -18.11
CA GLU A 65 8.44 20.99 -16.74
C GLU A 65 7.35 22.00 -16.38
N ARG A 66 6.19 21.49 -15.94
CA ARG A 66 5.04 22.30 -15.58
C ARG A 66 4.92 22.48 -14.07
N LEU A 67 5.29 21.45 -13.32
CA LEU A 67 5.18 21.40 -11.88
C LEU A 67 6.25 20.46 -11.34
N TYR A 68 6.82 20.82 -10.19
CA TYR A 68 7.61 19.92 -9.35
C TYR A 68 7.17 20.06 -7.89
N VAL A 69 6.84 18.94 -7.27
CA VAL A 69 6.47 18.84 -5.85
C VAL A 69 7.54 18.02 -5.16
N GLU A 70 8.38 18.67 -4.36
CA GLU A 70 9.38 18.00 -3.55
C GLU A 70 8.72 17.30 -2.33
N THR A 71 9.18 16.10 -2.01
CA THR A 71 8.76 15.37 -0.82
C THR A 71 9.96 14.65 -0.16
N GLN A 72 9.83 14.40 1.15
CA GLN A 72 10.75 13.54 1.90
C GLN A 72 10.23 12.10 2.01
N GLU A 73 9.08 11.82 1.42
CA GLU A 73 8.48 10.51 1.44
C GLU A 73 9.28 9.52 0.59
N ALA A 74 9.37 8.28 1.03
CA ALA A 74 10.05 7.26 0.24
C ALA A 74 9.24 6.86 -0.97
N PHE A 75 9.92 6.49 -2.04
CA PHE A 75 9.31 6.16 -3.32
C PHE A 75 8.13 5.17 -3.23
N SER A 76 8.25 4.12 -2.45
CA SER A 76 7.19 3.11 -2.34
C SER A 76 5.88 3.63 -1.77
N LEU A 77 5.92 4.64 -0.91
CA LEU A 77 4.73 5.32 -0.38
C LEU A 77 4.25 6.40 -1.36
N LEU A 78 5.17 7.21 -1.85
CA LEU A 78 4.89 8.23 -2.85
C LEU A 78 4.20 7.64 -4.09
N ASP A 79 4.68 6.51 -4.61
CA ASP A 79 4.09 5.86 -5.78
C ASP A 79 2.66 5.38 -5.51
N LYS A 80 2.38 4.84 -4.32
CA LYS A 80 1.02 4.48 -3.89
C LYS A 80 0.12 5.71 -3.76
N ASP A 81 0.63 6.80 -3.18
CA ASP A 81 -0.13 8.04 -3.03
C ASP A 81 -0.48 8.64 -4.40
N VAL A 82 0.48 8.69 -5.32
CA VAL A 82 0.28 9.16 -6.69
C VAL A 82 -0.62 8.21 -7.49
N GLU A 83 -0.55 6.90 -7.25
CA GLU A 83 -1.45 5.92 -7.85
C GLU A 83 -2.88 6.13 -7.38
N ASN A 84 -3.04 6.38 -6.09
CA ASN A 84 -4.35 6.70 -5.53
C ASN A 84 -4.91 7.98 -6.15
N LEU A 85 -4.15 9.08 -6.13
CA LEU A 85 -4.55 10.30 -6.82
C LEU A 85 -3.34 11.11 -7.29
N GLY A 86 -3.08 11.09 -8.58
CA GLY A 86 -2.20 12.01 -9.30
C GLY A 86 -2.93 12.42 -10.58
N TYR A 87 -3.81 13.43 -10.50
CA TYR A 87 -4.73 13.78 -11.57
C TYR A 87 -4.55 15.22 -12.06
N MET A 88 -4.48 15.39 -13.37
CA MET A 88 -4.45 16.68 -14.04
C MET A 88 -5.83 17.02 -14.59
N SER A 89 -6.39 18.19 -14.24
CA SER A 89 -7.65 18.66 -14.80
C SER A 89 -7.60 18.75 -16.33
N ALA A 90 -8.74 18.60 -16.99
CA ALA A 90 -8.84 18.63 -18.45
C ALA A 90 -8.38 19.97 -19.05
N ASP A 91 -8.57 21.08 -18.35
CA ASP A 91 -8.10 22.41 -18.72
C ASP A 91 -6.59 22.63 -18.42
N ARG A 92 -5.95 21.66 -17.74
CA ARG A 92 -4.52 21.68 -17.38
C ARG A 92 -4.13 22.82 -16.47
N THR A 93 -5.05 23.34 -15.67
CA THR A 93 -4.78 24.41 -14.70
C THR A 93 -4.62 23.90 -13.28
N HIS A 94 -5.18 22.74 -12.95
CA HIS A 94 -5.13 22.12 -11.63
C HIS A 94 -4.48 20.73 -11.67
N PHE A 95 -3.61 20.48 -10.71
CA PHE A 95 -3.08 19.16 -10.43
C PHE A 95 -3.51 18.71 -9.01
N TYR A 96 -4.25 17.62 -8.97
CA TYR A 96 -4.75 17.03 -7.73
C TYR A 96 -3.85 15.88 -7.30
N LEU A 97 -3.43 15.91 -6.03
CA LEU A 97 -2.47 14.94 -5.50
C LEU A 97 -2.86 14.53 -4.09
N THR A 98 -2.83 13.23 -3.81
CA THR A 98 -2.73 12.74 -2.42
C THR A 98 -1.26 12.56 -2.05
N LEU A 99 -0.89 13.01 -0.87
CA LEU A 99 0.46 12.89 -0.34
C LEU A 99 0.40 12.88 1.18
N GLU A 100 1.03 11.90 1.83
CA GLU A 100 1.14 11.79 3.28
C GLU A 100 -0.22 11.91 4.00
N GLY A 101 -1.27 11.25 3.48
CA GLY A 101 -2.62 11.33 4.04
C GLY A 101 -3.29 12.70 3.93
N SER A 102 -2.84 13.54 3.02
CA SER A 102 -3.52 14.78 2.64
C SER A 102 -3.91 14.81 1.18
N PHE A 103 -4.96 15.56 0.88
CA PHE A 103 -5.39 15.82 -0.47
C PHE A 103 -5.13 17.29 -0.83
N TYR A 104 -4.34 17.50 -1.86
CA TYR A 104 -3.92 18.81 -2.35
C TYR A 104 -4.54 19.14 -3.71
N ASP A 105 -4.97 20.39 -3.86
CA ASP A 105 -5.30 21.03 -5.12
C ASP A 105 -4.20 22.06 -5.41
N ILE A 106 -3.45 21.85 -6.48
CA ILE A 106 -2.32 22.66 -6.89
C ILE A 106 -2.68 23.38 -8.19
N ASN A 107 -2.84 24.70 -8.13
CA ASN A 107 -3.05 25.50 -9.31
C ASN A 107 -1.71 25.78 -10.00
N ILE A 108 -1.54 25.27 -11.22
CA ILE A 108 -0.28 25.39 -11.99
C ILE A 108 -0.10 26.81 -12.56
N THR A 109 -1.17 27.59 -12.64
CA THR A 109 -1.12 28.93 -13.25
C THR A 109 -0.51 29.97 -12.32
N ASP A 110 -0.81 29.87 -11.01
CA ASP A 110 -0.36 30.83 -9.99
C ASP A 110 0.48 30.20 -8.89
N ASN A 111 0.76 28.90 -9.01
CA ASN A 111 1.54 28.10 -8.05
C ASN A 111 0.91 28.03 -6.64
N SER A 112 -0.38 28.30 -6.52
CA SER A 112 -1.08 28.19 -5.25
C SER A 112 -1.37 26.74 -4.91
N VAL A 113 -1.20 26.38 -3.63
CA VAL A 113 -1.48 25.06 -3.07
C VAL A 113 -2.57 25.20 -2.04
N THR A 114 -3.62 24.43 -2.21
CA THR A 114 -4.72 24.35 -1.25
C THR A 114 -4.79 22.93 -0.70
N GLU A 115 -4.54 22.74 0.60
CA GLU A 115 -4.81 21.50 1.28
C GLU A 115 -6.33 21.39 1.50
N GLN A 116 -6.99 20.54 0.72
CA GLN A 116 -8.43 20.32 0.77
C GLN A 116 -8.83 19.48 1.99
N PHE A 117 -8.06 18.44 2.26
CA PHE A 117 -8.21 17.56 3.41
C PHE A 117 -6.85 17.25 4.01
N SER A 118 -6.80 17.06 5.32
CA SER A 118 -5.59 16.71 6.06
C SER A 118 -5.85 15.54 7.02
N ASN A 119 -4.79 14.80 7.33
CA ASN A 119 -4.81 13.67 8.26
C ASN A 119 -5.89 12.63 7.93
N LEU A 120 -6.07 12.33 6.65
CA LEU A 120 -6.92 11.24 6.20
C LEU A 120 -6.31 9.91 6.65
N SER A 121 -7.10 9.11 7.34
CA SER A 121 -6.68 7.79 7.79
C SER A 121 -6.63 6.79 6.62
N SER A 122 -5.66 5.89 6.65
CA SER A 122 -5.55 4.83 5.64
C SER A 122 -6.84 4.00 5.57
N GLY A 123 -7.31 3.76 4.35
CA GLY A 123 -8.55 3.05 4.07
C GLY A 123 -9.83 3.90 4.24
N CYS A 124 -9.71 5.18 4.62
CA CYS A 124 -10.84 6.11 4.69
C CYS A 124 -11.06 6.91 3.42
N TYR A 125 -10.19 6.79 2.44
CA TYR A 125 -10.28 7.49 1.16
C TYR A 125 -9.72 6.66 0.02
N VAL A 126 -10.19 6.94 -1.17
CA VAL A 126 -9.70 6.39 -2.44
C VAL A 126 -9.79 7.45 -3.52
N GLY A 127 -8.86 7.43 -4.46
CA GLY A 127 -8.85 8.32 -5.61
C GLY A 127 -8.85 7.56 -6.93
N SER A 128 -9.13 8.27 -8.01
CA SER A 128 -9.00 7.78 -9.39
C SER A 128 -8.15 8.74 -10.20
N SER A 129 -6.89 8.37 -10.40
CA SER A 129 -5.93 9.13 -11.21
C SER A 129 -6.31 9.20 -12.70
N THR A 130 -7.15 8.31 -13.18
CA THR A 130 -7.64 8.28 -14.57
C THR A 130 -9.01 8.95 -14.71
N GLY A 131 -9.90 8.74 -13.73
CA GLY A 131 -11.29 9.22 -13.77
C GLY A 131 -11.51 10.60 -13.14
N GLY A 132 -10.49 11.22 -12.49
CA GLY A 132 -10.64 12.51 -11.83
C GLY A 132 -11.68 12.51 -10.73
N LYS A 133 -11.66 11.49 -9.87
CA LYS A 133 -12.60 11.33 -8.76
C LYS A 133 -11.86 11.12 -7.45
N PHE A 134 -12.46 11.59 -6.36
CA PHE A 134 -11.96 11.38 -5.01
C PHE A 134 -13.12 11.06 -4.06
N ALA A 135 -13.01 9.96 -3.33
CA ALA A 135 -14.02 9.57 -2.35
C ALA A 135 -13.40 9.43 -0.96
N TRP A 136 -14.15 9.88 0.07
CA TRP A 136 -13.69 9.84 1.46
C TRP A 136 -14.83 9.60 2.43
N LEU A 137 -14.50 8.94 3.53
CA LEU A 137 -15.43 8.77 4.66
C LEU A 137 -15.53 10.09 5.44
N GLN A 138 -16.76 10.55 5.68
CA GLN A 138 -17.04 11.82 6.34
C GLN A 138 -16.42 11.92 7.74
N GLU A 139 -16.50 10.82 8.49
CA GLU A 139 -16.04 10.72 9.86
C GLU A 139 -14.54 10.43 9.96
N ASN A 140 -13.88 10.07 8.83
CA ASN A 140 -12.48 9.61 8.78
C ASN A 140 -12.18 8.44 9.73
N GLU A 141 -13.17 7.57 9.93
CA GLU A 141 -13.13 6.40 10.81
C GLU A 141 -13.42 5.14 10.00
N LYS A 142 -12.40 4.30 9.82
CA LYS A 142 -12.42 3.14 8.91
C LYS A 142 -13.55 2.14 9.21
N TYR A 143 -13.95 1.99 10.46
CA TYR A 143 -14.95 0.99 10.87
C TYR A 143 -16.23 1.58 11.44
N ASP A 144 -16.35 2.90 11.52
CA ASP A 144 -17.49 3.58 12.13
C ASP A 144 -18.09 4.71 11.30
N SER A 145 -17.78 4.76 10.01
CA SER A 145 -18.31 5.80 9.14
C SER A 145 -19.63 5.40 8.49
N SER A 146 -20.61 6.29 8.55
CA SER A 146 -21.95 6.12 7.98
C SER A 146 -22.15 6.91 6.69
N THR A 147 -21.23 7.79 6.33
CA THR A 147 -21.32 8.65 5.15
C THR A 147 -20.05 8.57 4.32
N LEU A 148 -20.19 8.26 3.05
CA LEU A 148 -19.15 8.27 2.04
C LEU A 148 -19.43 9.38 1.03
N ASN A 149 -18.49 10.29 0.85
CA ASN A 149 -18.59 11.38 -0.12
C ASN A 149 -17.77 11.07 -1.36
N LEU A 150 -18.26 11.47 -2.51
CA LEU A 150 -17.59 11.38 -3.81
C LEU A 150 -17.51 12.78 -4.42
N ARG A 151 -16.30 13.24 -4.71
CA ARG A 151 -16.04 14.50 -5.45
C ARG A 151 -15.66 14.21 -6.88
N ASP A 152 -16.30 14.91 -7.77
CA ASP A 152 -15.89 15.04 -9.17
C ASP A 152 -14.90 16.21 -9.27
N LEU A 153 -13.65 15.93 -9.63
CA LEU A 153 -12.57 16.94 -9.64
C LEU A 153 -12.67 17.91 -10.81
N GLU A 154 -13.39 17.55 -11.88
CA GLU A 154 -13.61 18.43 -13.03
C GLU A 154 -14.72 19.46 -12.76
N THR A 155 -15.76 19.04 -12.08
CA THR A 155 -16.93 19.90 -11.83
C THR A 155 -16.93 20.51 -10.43
N GLY A 156 -16.16 19.95 -9.49
CA GLY A 156 -16.14 20.32 -8.08
C GLY A 156 -17.40 19.88 -7.31
N ASN A 157 -18.26 19.06 -7.91
CA ASN A 157 -19.50 18.61 -7.29
C ASN A 157 -19.26 17.44 -6.35
N ASP A 158 -19.95 17.46 -5.20
CA ASP A 158 -19.92 16.39 -4.21
C ASP A 158 -21.25 15.62 -4.23
N THR A 159 -21.15 14.28 -4.18
CA THR A 159 -22.28 13.35 -4.01
C THR A 159 -22.07 12.58 -2.73
N ALA A 160 -23.06 12.52 -1.83
CA ALA A 160 -22.97 11.79 -0.58
C ALA A 160 -23.79 10.49 -0.62
N PHE A 161 -23.19 9.40 -0.17
CA PHE A 161 -23.83 8.11 0.05
C PHE A 161 -23.96 7.87 1.54
N THR A 162 -25.14 7.48 1.99
CA THR A 162 -25.44 7.19 3.38
C THR A 162 -25.98 5.79 3.54
N CYS A 163 -25.82 5.19 4.70
CA CYS A 163 -26.37 3.88 5.04
C CYS A 163 -27.33 3.96 6.23
N ASP A 164 -27.97 2.85 6.53
CA ASP A 164 -28.85 2.73 7.70
C ASP A 164 -28.04 2.81 9.01
N SER A 165 -28.71 3.13 10.13
CA SER A 165 -28.06 3.34 11.44
C SER A 165 -27.27 2.12 11.95
N ASP A 166 -27.65 0.92 11.52
CA ASP A 166 -27.01 -0.37 11.84
C ASP A 166 -26.00 -0.81 10.79
N GLU A 167 -25.63 0.08 9.87
CA GLU A 167 -24.67 -0.18 8.79
C GLU A 167 -23.49 0.80 8.83
N ARG A 168 -22.39 0.41 8.17
CA ARG A 168 -21.19 1.24 7.94
C ARG A 168 -20.71 1.05 6.52
N LEU A 169 -20.04 2.10 6.00
CA LEU A 169 -19.52 2.17 4.65
C LEU A 169 -18.00 2.09 4.64
N GLN A 170 -17.45 1.48 3.59
CA GLN A 170 -16.02 1.49 3.32
C GLN A 170 -15.75 1.60 1.81
N PRO A 171 -14.94 2.58 1.35
CA PRO A 171 -14.51 2.64 -0.04
C PRO A 171 -13.52 1.50 -0.34
N ILE A 172 -13.59 0.96 -1.56
CA ILE A 172 -12.67 -0.10 -2.04
C ILE A 172 -11.75 0.46 -3.14
N GLY A 173 -12.30 1.25 -4.08
CA GLY A 173 -11.54 1.79 -5.19
C GLY A 173 -12.44 2.32 -6.30
N PHE A 174 -11.87 2.49 -7.48
CA PHE A 174 -12.59 2.93 -8.67
C PHE A 174 -12.34 1.96 -9.83
N ILE A 175 -13.40 1.65 -10.57
CA ILE A 175 -13.30 1.03 -11.91
C ILE A 175 -13.55 2.16 -12.91
N ASP A 176 -12.51 2.59 -13.61
CA ASP A 176 -12.53 3.82 -14.41
C ASP A 176 -12.93 5.05 -13.56
N SER A 177 -14.14 5.58 -13.74
CA SER A 177 -14.69 6.69 -12.96
C SER A 177 -15.78 6.28 -11.97
N ASP A 178 -16.10 4.99 -11.88
CA ASP A 178 -17.18 4.47 -11.06
C ASP A 178 -16.66 4.03 -9.69
N LEU A 179 -17.26 4.54 -8.64
CA LEU A 179 -16.86 4.25 -7.26
C LEU A 179 -17.34 2.87 -6.83
N VAL A 180 -16.43 2.09 -6.26
CA VAL A 180 -16.69 0.80 -5.62
C VAL A 180 -16.63 0.96 -4.11
N TYR A 181 -17.69 0.63 -3.40
CA TYR A 181 -17.69 0.64 -1.95
C TYR A 181 -18.54 -0.50 -1.36
N GLY A 182 -18.21 -0.88 -0.15
CA GLY A 182 -18.90 -1.93 0.57
C GLY A 182 -19.74 -1.43 1.74
N VAL A 183 -20.71 -2.25 2.13
CA VAL A 183 -21.60 -2.02 3.27
C VAL A 183 -21.51 -3.21 4.22
N ALA A 184 -21.24 -2.93 5.49
CA ALA A 184 -21.22 -3.92 6.56
C ALA A 184 -22.25 -3.61 7.63
N LYS A 185 -22.78 -4.65 8.29
CA LYS A 185 -23.61 -4.47 9.49
C LYS A 185 -22.73 -4.23 10.70
N VAL A 186 -23.08 -3.25 11.54
CA VAL A 186 -22.35 -2.94 12.80
C VAL A 186 -22.18 -4.20 13.67
N SER A 187 -23.20 -5.06 13.72
CA SER A 187 -23.15 -6.31 14.50
C SER A 187 -22.15 -7.36 13.98
N ASP A 188 -21.67 -7.19 12.77
CA ASP A 188 -20.74 -8.12 12.11
C ASP A 188 -19.30 -7.58 12.11
N ILE A 189 -19.11 -6.26 12.31
CA ILE A 189 -17.80 -5.63 12.39
C ILE A 189 -17.11 -6.10 13.67
N ASP A 190 -15.90 -6.66 13.53
CA ASP A 190 -15.09 -7.12 14.65
C ASP A 190 -13.93 -6.14 14.87
N THR A 191 -14.08 -5.29 15.88
CA THR A 191 -13.04 -4.34 16.31
C THR A 191 -12.48 -4.68 17.69
N GLU A 192 -13.02 -5.74 18.34
CA GLU A 192 -12.65 -6.08 19.71
C GLU A 192 -11.58 -7.19 19.81
N ASP A 193 -10.48 -6.85 20.42
CA ASP A 193 -9.48 -7.68 21.15
C ASP A 193 -8.88 -8.93 20.46
N LYS A 194 -9.14 -9.21 19.21
CA LYS A 194 -8.76 -10.48 18.58
C LYS A 194 -7.63 -10.40 17.55
N GLY A 195 -6.97 -9.26 17.40
CA GLY A 195 -5.77 -9.12 16.58
C GLY A 195 -5.98 -9.01 15.08
N SER A 196 -7.20 -9.11 14.57
CA SER A 196 -7.55 -8.73 13.20
C SER A 196 -8.89 -8.00 13.20
N GLU A 197 -8.85 -6.73 12.89
CA GLU A 197 -10.04 -5.93 12.65
C GLU A 197 -10.64 -6.37 11.32
N VAL A 198 -11.88 -6.84 11.30
CA VAL A 198 -12.55 -7.31 10.09
C VAL A 198 -13.77 -6.43 9.81
N PHE A 199 -13.83 -5.90 8.59
CA PHE A 199 -14.98 -5.18 8.07
C PHE A 199 -15.73 -6.07 7.05
N PRO A 200 -16.67 -6.93 7.51
CA PRO A 200 -17.30 -7.95 6.68
C PRO A 200 -18.46 -7.35 5.89
N MET A 201 -18.19 -6.90 4.67
CA MET A 201 -19.17 -6.35 3.77
C MET A 201 -20.09 -7.44 3.25
N TYR A 202 -21.38 -7.32 3.57
CA TYR A 202 -22.40 -8.23 3.04
C TYR A 202 -22.87 -7.81 1.65
N LYS A 203 -22.55 -6.57 1.24
CA LYS A 203 -22.94 -5.99 -0.04
C LYS A 203 -21.84 -5.06 -0.55
N VAL A 204 -21.52 -5.12 -1.83
CA VAL A 204 -20.64 -4.20 -2.54
C VAL A 204 -21.41 -3.52 -3.67
N LEU A 205 -21.30 -2.22 -3.77
CA LEU A 205 -21.96 -1.40 -4.79
C LEU A 205 -20.94 -0.77 -5.73
N ILE A 206 -21.30 -0.70 -7.00
CA ILE A 206 -20.60 0.10 -8.00
C ILE A 206 -21.57 1.21 -8.42
N VAL A 207 -21.15 2.46 -8.27
CA VAL A 207 -21.96 3.65 -8.50
C VAL A 207 -21.25 4.63 -9.41
N ASN A 208 -21.99 5.31 -10.28
CA ASN A 208 -21.44 6.36 -11.13
C ASN A 208 -21.34 7.69 -10.37
N SER A 209 -20.76 8.71 -11.01
CA SER A 209 -20.59 10.07 -10.44
C SER A 209 -21.92 10.78 -10.18
N ALA A 210 -23.03 10.36 -10.80
CA ALA A 210 -24.37 10.89 -10.53
C ALA A 210 -25.04 10.23 -9.30
N GLY A 211 -24.38 9.25 -8.68
CA GLY A 211 -24.92 8.51 -7.55
C GLY A 211 -25.86 7.35 -7.93
N GLU A 212 -25.93 7.00 -9.20
CA GLU A 212 -26.75 5.87 -9.66
C GLU A 212 -26.01 4.55 -9.47
N THR A 213 -26.69 3.58 -8.88
CA THR A 213 -26.13 2.23 -8.71
C THR A 213 -26.13 1.46 -10.03
N LEU A 214 -24.92 1.16 -10.52
CA LEU A 214 -24.70 0.41 -11.74
C LEU A 214 -24.76 -1.11 -11.47
N LYS A 215 -24.20 -1.54 -10.33
CA LYS A 215 -24.17 -2.94 -9.93
C LYS A 215 -24.21 -3.08 -8.42
N THR A 216 -24.93 -4.09 -7.97
CA THR A 216 -24.90 -4.56 -6.58
C THR A 216 -24.39 -6.01 -6.60
N TYR A 217 -23.38 -6.27 -5.76
CA TYR A 217 -22.84 -7.60 -5.53
C TYR A 217 -23.13 -8.02 -4.09
N GLU A 218 -23.86 -9.11 -3.94
CA GLU A 218 -24.19 -9.72 -2.65
C GLU A 218 -23.66 -11.16 -2.65
N PRO A 219 -22.56 -11.44 -1.92
CA PRO A 219 -21.95 -12.75 -1.91
C PRO A 219 -22.82 -13.76 -1.14
N ASP A 220 -23.13 -14.91 -1.75
CA ASP A 220 -23.93 -15.94 -1.11
C ASP A 220 -23.14 -16.69 -0.03
N GLY A 221 -23.60 -16.60 1.23
CA GLY A 221 -23.01 -17.29 2.37
C GLY A 221 -21.59 -16.88 2.77
N CYS A 222 -21.11 -15.75 2.28
CA CYS A 222 -19.81 -15.17 2.64
C CYS A 222 -19.89 -13.64 2.71
N TYR A 223 -18.78 -13.01 3.07
CA TYR A 223 -18.62 -11.56 3.16
C TYR A 223 -17.39 -11.13 2.35
N VAL A 224 -17.38 -9.90 1.90
CA VAL A 224 -16.19 -9.25 1.33
C VAL A 224 -15.47 -8.49 2.44
N ILE A 225 -14.15 -8.59 2.52
CA ILE A 225 -13.33 -7.87 3.52
C ILE A 225 -12.42 -6.83 2.91
N GLY A 226 -12.28 -6.84 1.60
CA GLY A 226 -11.46 -5.94 0.83
C GLY A 226 -11.50 -6.28 -0.65
N GLY A 227 -10.70 -5.59 -1.40
CA GLY A 227 -10.53 -5.87 -2.82
C GLY A 227 -9.50 -4.95 -3.45
N SER A 228 -9.08 -5.30 -4.64
CA SER A 228 -8.19 -4.51 -5.48
C SER A 228 -8.79 -4.31 -6.86
N VAL A 229 -8.55 -3.14 -7.41
CA VAL A 229 -8.93 -2.83 -8.79
C VAL A 229 -7.65 -2.77 -9.62
N ASN A 230 -7.62 -3.54 -10.69
CA ASN A 230 -6.55 -3.50 -11.68
C ASN A 230 -7.20 -3.34 -13.06
N ASP A 231 -7.07 -2.15 -13.65
CA ASP A 231 -7.80 -1.72 -14.83
C ASP A 231 -9.31 -1.96 -14.71
N LYS A 232 -9.83 -2.91 -15.49
CA LYS A 232 -11.25 -3.28 -15.54
C LYS A 232 -11.62 -4.47 -14.65
N LEU A 233 -10.66 -5.00 -13.89
CA LEU A 233 -10.86 -6.16 -13.02
C LEU A 233 -10.91 -5.72 -11.55
N LEU A 234 -12.08 -5.93 -10.93
CA LEU A 234 -12.22 -5.86 -9.47
C LEU A 234 -12.07 -7.28 -8.90
N THR A 235 -11.07 -7.48 -8.09
CA THR A 235 -10.87 -8.70 -7.30
C THR A 235 -11.38 -8.45 -5.89
N LEU A 236 -12.24 -9.33 -5.38
CA LEU A 236 -12.86 -9.22 -4.07
C LEU A 236 -12.34 -10.33 -3.15
N ASP A 237 -11.76 -9.93 -2.02
CA ASP A 237 -11.31 -10.84 -0.97
C ASP A 237 -12.50 -11.23 -0.11
N ARG A 238 -12.73 -12.53 0.05
CA ARG A 238 -13.95 -13.03 0.71
C ARG A 238 -13.62 -13.89 1.92
N VAL A 239 -14.54 -13.83 2.90
CA VAL A 239 -14.48 -14.65 4.12
C VAL A 239 -15.83 -15.29 4.41
N LYS A 240 -15.82 -16.40 5.13
CA LYS A 240 -17.02 -17.05 5.70
C LYS A 240 -17.05 -16.84 7.21
N LYS A 241 -18.22 -16.47 7.72
CA LYS A 241 -18.46 -16.40 9.17
C LYS A 241 -18.56 -17.79 9.76
N THR A 242 -17.78 -18.06 10.78
CA THR A 242 -17.75 -19.32 11.53
C THR A 242 -18.12 -19.06 12.99
N LYS A 243 -18.26 -20.09 13.78
CA LYS A 243 -18.48 -19.93 15.24
C LYS A 243 -17.31 -19.24 15.99
N ARG A 244 -16.14 -19.13 15.33
CA ARG A 244 -14.88 -18.67 15.93
C ARG A 244 -14.34 -17.39 15.28
N GLY A 245 -15.12 -16.71 14.44
CA GLY A 245 -14.72 -15.54 13.69
C GLY A 245 -14.86 -15.75 12.18
N TYR A 246 -13.99 -15.14 11.39
CA TYR A 246 -14.01 -15.19 9.94
C TYR A 246 -12.86 -16.06 9.43
N THR A 247 -13.11 -16.79 8.33
CA THR A 247 -12.11 -17.63 7.65
C THR A 247 -12.10 -17.29 6.17
N GLU A 248 -10.95 -17.12 5.59
CA GLU A 248 -10.77 -16.83 4.17
C GLU A 248 -11.41 -17.89 3.27
N THR A 249 -11.86 -17.46 2.11
CA THR A 249 -12.40 -18.31 1.06
C THR A 249 -11.92 -17.79 -0.31
N SER A 250 -12.25 -18.51 -1.38
CA SER A 250 -11.83 -18.10 -2.74
C SER A 250 -12.26 -16.68 -3.06
N GLN A 251 -11.36 -15.90 -3.66
CA GLN A 251 -11.67 -14.59 -4.23
C GLN A 251 -12.78 -14.68 -5.28
N ASP A 252 -13.45 -13.58 -5.53
CA ASP A 252 -14.37 -13.41 -6.64
C ASP A 252 -13.95 -12.22 -7.50
N HIS A 253 -14.39 -12.23 -8.76
CA HIS A 253 -13.97 -11.26 -9.74
C HIS A 253 -15.15 -10.62 -10.45
N ILE A 254 -15.10 -9.29 -10.57
CA ILE A 254 -16.04 -8.53 -11.38
C ILE A 254 -15.23 -7.86 -12.49
N VAL A 255 -15.60 -8.16 -13.73
CA VAL A 255 -14.97 -7.55 -14.91
C VAL A 255 -15.91 -6.50 -15.48
N ASN A 256 -15.43 -5.30 -15.74
CA ASN A 256 -16.13 -4.33 -16.55
C ASN A 256 -15.97 -4.73 -18.01
N SER A 257 -17.02 -5.30 -18.61
CA SER A 257 -17.02 -5.79 -19.99
C SER A 257 -17.40 -4.74 -21.03
N SER A 258 -17.48 -3.46 -20.65
CA SER A 258 -17.62 -2.40 -21.66
C SER A 258 -16.42 -2.44 -22.58
N ALA A 259 -16.68 -2.78 -23.86
CA ALA A 259 -15.69 -3.17 -24.84
C ALA A 259 -14.97 -1.99 -25.51
N ASP A 260 -14.91 -0.84 -24.85
CA ASP A 260 -14.27 0.34 -25.44
C ASP A 260 -13.00 0.71 -24.68
N ASP A 261 -11.93 0.66 -25.45
CA ASP A 261 -10.63 1.26 -25.25
C ASP A 261 -9.73 0.63 -24.16
N GLU A 262 -9.05 -0.47 -24.55
CA GLU A 262 -7.66 -0.61 -24.11
C GLU A 262 -6.98 0.71 -24.48
N ALA A 263 -6.40 1.39 -23.48
CA ALA A 263 -5.65 2.60 -23.75
C ALA A 263 -4.71 2.34 -24.91
N ALA A 264 -4.88 3.08 -25.99
CA ALA A 264 -4.13 2.87 -27.23
C ALA A 264 -2.62 3.07 -27.00
N TYR A 265 -2.23 3.54 -25.84
CA TYR A 265 -0.86 3.81 -25.42
C TYR A 265 -0.70 3.57 -23.91
N GLY A 266 0.48 3.19 -23.50
CA GLY A 266 0.82 2.94 -22.10
C GLY A 266 1.99 2.00 -21.96
N PHE A 267 2.35 1.69 -20.72
CA PHE A 267 3.33 0.67 -20.42
C PHE A 267 2.66 -0.66 -20.15
N ALA A 268 3.26 -1.74 -20.61
CA ALA A 268 2.84 -3.09 -20.29
C ALA A 268 4.06 -3.91 -19.88
N TYR A 269 3.83 -4.84 -18.98
CA TYR A 269 4.84 -5.80 -18.54
C TYR A 269 4.55 -7.13 -19.20
N VAL A 270 5.57 -7.69 -19.86
CA VAL A 270 5.50 -9.01 -20.48
C VAL A 270 6.65 -9.88 -20.01
N GLU A 271 6.37 -11.16 -19.84
CA GLU A 271 7.41 -12.15 -19.60
C GLU A 271 7.97 -12.63 -20.92
N SER A 272 9.28 -12.74 -21.01
CA SER A 272 9.97 -13.29 -22.18
C SER A 272 10.86 -14.46 -21.79
N ASP A 273 11.16 -15.35 -22.75
CA ASP A 273 12.06 -16.50 -22.55
C ASP A 273 13.49 -16.11 -22.09
N LYS A 274 13.83 -14.84 -22.20
CA LYS A 274 15.17 -14.31 -21.89
C LYS A 274 15.21 -13.43 -20.66
N LYS A 275 14.07 -12.88 -20.27
CA LYS A 275 13.94 -11.98 -19.11
C LYS A 275 12.65 -12.32 -18.37
N GLN A 276 12.73 -12.30 -17.05
CA GLN A 276 11.61 -12.58 -16.19
C GLN A 276 10.49 -11.53 -16.35
N THR A 277 10.86 -10.28 -16.57
CA THR A 277 9.92 -9.19 -16.85
C THR A 277 10.54 -8.23 -17.86
N GLU A 278 9.78 -7.86 -18.87
CA GLU A 278 10.15 -6.86 -19.86
C GLU A 278 9.07 -5.78 -19.93
N THR A 279 9.48 -4.53 -19.76
CA THR A 279 8.58 -3.39 -19.89
C THR A 279 8.52 -2.98 -21.34
N ILE A 280 7.34 -2.96 -21.92
CA ILE A 280 7.08 -2.50 -23.28
C ILE A 280 6.21 -1.25 -23.28
N LEU A 281 6.48 -0.34 -24.20
CA LEU A 281 5.58 0.77 -24.49
C LEU A 281 4.56 0.29 -25.53
N LYS A 282 3.28 0.22 -25.14
CA LYS A 282 2.20 0.04 -26.10
C LYS A 282 1.94 1.35 -26.82
N THR A 283 1.89 1.31 -28.13
CA THR A 283 1.47 2.41 -28.99
C THR A 283 0.31 1.92 -29.84
N GLY A 284 -0.69 2.77 -30.07
CA GLY A 284 -1.86 2.42 -30.88
C GLY A 284 -1.54 2.12 -32.36
N GLU A 285 -0.28 2.38 -32.78
CA GLU A 285 0.19 2.16 -34.13
C GLU A 285 1.47 1.30 -34.16
N THR A 286 1.69 0.61 -35.23
CA THR A 286 2.91 -0.17 -35.46
C THR A 286 4.09 0.76 -35.75
N ILE A 287 5.14 0.69 -34.95
CA ILE A 287 6.38 1.43 -35.21
C ILE A 287 7.12 0.76 -36.38
N GLU A 288 7.48 1.54 -37.39
CA GLU A 288 8.22 1.04 -38.55
C GLU A 288 9.60 0.50 -38.12
N GLU A 289 9.98 -0.64 -38.69
CA GLU A 289 11.28 -1.26 -38.44
C GLU A 289 12.42 -0.32 -38.89
N GLY A 290 13.34 -0.01 -37.98
CA GLY A 290 14.47 0.91 -38.27
C GLY A 290 14.23 2.36 -37.87
N THR A 291 13.08 2.69 -37.23
CA THR A 291 12.86 4.00 -36.65
C THR A 291 13.90 4.25 -35.54
N THR A 292 14.67 5.32 -35.65
CA THR A 292 15.65 5.70 -34.63
C THR A 292 14.97 6.54 -33.56
N PRO A 293 15.01 6.13 -32.28
CA PRO A 293 14.44 6.94 -31.19
C PRO A 293 15.16 8.29 -31.11
N GLN A 294 14.38 9.35 -30.89
CA GLN A 294 14.93 10.67 -30.58
C GLN A 294 15.16 10.78 -29.09
N ILE A 295 16.28 11.34 -28.67
CA ILE A 295 16.58 11.63 -27.27
C ILE A 295 16.30 13.12 -27.08
N LEU A 296 15.30 13.39 -26.24
CA LEU A 296 14.91 14.76 -25.89
C LEU A 296 15.34 15.04 -24.44
N TYR A 297 15.86 16.24 -24.24
CA TYR A 297 16.15 16.73 -22.88
C TYR A 297 15.03 17.70 -22.49
N ALA A 298 14.52 17.57 -21.28
CA ALA A 298 13.59 18.54 -20.72
C ALA A 298 14.29 19.91 -20.70
N LYS A 299 13.80 20.82 -21.53
CA LYS A 299 14.19 22.22 -21.44
C LYS A 299 13.27 22.83 -20.39
N GLN A 300 13.85 23.47 -19.41
CA GLN A 300 13.10 24.46 -18.66
C GLN A 300 12.83 25.60 -19.64
N VAL A 301 11.72 25.54 -20.31
CA VAL A 301 11.23 26.69 -21.07
C VAL A 301 10.55 27.57 -20.06
N LYS A 302 11.29 28.54 -19.56
CA LYS A 302 10.66 29.76 -19.10
C LYS A 302 10.03 30.38 -20.36
N ALA A 303 8.69 30.28 -20.51
CA ALA A 303 8.02 31.28 -21.31
C ALA A 303 8.42 32.62 -20.68
N GLU A 304 8.73 33.63 -21.49
CA GLU A 304 9.15 34.92 -20.97
C GLU A 304 8.11 35.40 -19.94
N GLY A 305 8.47 35.33 -18.63
CA GLY A 305 7.64 35.72 -17.51
C GLY A 305 7.01 34.61 -16.65
N GLU A 306 7.14 33.31 -17.01
CA GLU A 306 6.63 32.20 -16.20
C GLU A 306 7.78 31.37 -15.59
N GLU A 307 7.82 31.26 -14.29
CA GLU A 307 8.65 30.27 -13.61
C GLU A 307 7.89 28.94 -13.55
N ALA A 308 8.61 27.83 -13.78
CA ALA A 308 8.01 26.50 -13.51
C ALA A 308 7.54 26.45 -12.06
N ALA A 309 6.35 25.95 -11.83
CA ALA A 309 5.80 25.83 -10.49
C ALA A 309 6.67 24.84 -9.69
N GLU A 310 7.41 25.38 -8.74
CA GLU A 310 8.08 24.59 -7.72
C GLU A 310 7.32 24.78 -6.43
N VAL A 311 6.73 23.69 -5.94
CA VAL A 311 5.84 23.71 -4.79
C VAL A 311 6.49 22.89 -3.70
N SER A 312 6.75 23.51 -2.55
CA SER A 312 7.18 22.83 -1.35
C SER A 312 5.98 22.54 -0.45
N ILE A 313 5.70 21.27 -0.24
CA ILE A 313 4.70 20.83 0.74
C ILE A 313 5.46 20.57 2.04
N PRO A 314 5.11 21.23 3.16
CA PRO A 314 5.78 21.01 4.43
C PRO A 314 5.69 19.54 4.84
N ALA A 315 6.85 18.92 5.12
CA ALA A 315 6.90 17.55 5.61
C ALA A 315 6.05 17.39 6.87
N LYS A 316 5.16 16.43 6.89
CA LYS A 316 4.36 16.09 8.06
C LYS A 316 5.20 15.30 9.04
N LYS A 317 4.91 15.50 10.33
CA LYS A 317 5.49 14.65 11.36
C LYS A 317 4.90 13.26 11.18
N GLN A 318 5.75 12.32 10.80
CA GLN A 318 5.36 10.93 10.65
C GLN A 318 4.85 10.38 11.99
N THR A 319 3.61 9.94 12.02
CA THR A 319 2.93 9.39 13.20
C THR A 319 2.86 7.88 13.17
N GLU A 320 2.99 7.28 11.98
CA GLU A 320 2.95 5.83 11.80
C GLU A 320 4.37 5.24 11.88
N GLU A 321 4.46 4.04 12.43
CA GLU A 321 5.71 3.30 12.48
C GLU A 321 5.96 2.68 11.11
N LEU A 322 7.15 2.91 10.55
CA LEU A 322 7.56 2.35 9.28
C LEU A 322 8.61 1.26 9.46
N TYR A 323 8.52 0.27 8.59
CA TYR A 323 9.42 -0.86 8.49
C TYR A 323 10.15 -0.84 7.16
N TYR A 324 11.45 -0.67 7.21
CA TYR A 324 12.34 -0.54 6.06
C TYR A 324 12.96 -1.89 5.75
N VAL A 325 12.86 -2.33 4.51
CA VAL A 325 13.51 -3.54 4.02
C VAL A 325 14.80 -3.20 3.33
N TYR A 326 15.92 -3.69 3.87
CA TYR A 326 17.22 -3.59 3.23
C TYR A 326 17.63 -4.95 2.68
N ALA A 327 17.94 -5.01 1.39
CA ALA A 327 18.39 -6.22 0.71
C ALA A 327 19.45 -5.89 -0.34
N LYS A 328 20.38 -6.80 -0.58
CA LYS A 328 21.40 -6.65 -1.63
C LYS A 328 22.19 -5.33 -1.56
N GLY A 329 22.32 -4.75 -0.36
CA GLY A 329 23.12 -3.55 -0.12
C GLY A 329 22.41 -2.21 -0.35
N HIS A 330 21.08 -2.20 -0.55
CA HIS A 330 20.29 -0.98 -0.71
C HIS A 330 18.95 -1.07 0.02
N LEU A 331 18.27 0.05 0.16
CA LEU A 331 16.88 0.10 0.60
C LEU A 331 15.99 -0.45 -0.52
N ASP A 332 15.34 -1.60 -0.28
CA ASP A 332 14.48 -2.26 -1.26
C ASP A 332 13.06 -1.68 -1.23
N SER A 333 12.47 -1.56 -0.05
CA SER A 333 11.07 -1.13 0.10
C SER A 333 10.76 -0.70 1.53
N MET A 334 9.55 -0.11 1.71
CA MET A 334 9.05 0.32 3.01
C MET A 334 7.60 -0.11 3.16
N TYR A 335 7.22 -0.43 4.40
CA TYR A 335 5.89 -0.90 4.75
C TYR A 335 5.41 -0.28 6.06
N THR A 336 4.11 -0.18 6.22
CA THR A 336 3.46 0.18 7.48
C THR A 336 3.16 -1.03 8.35
N THR A 337 3.21 -2.24 7.78
CA THR A 337 2.97 -3.50 8.48
C THR A 337 4.23 -4.35 8.52
N ILE A 338 4.45 -5.02 9.66
CA ILE A 338 5.62 -5.89 9.85
C ILE A 338 5.53 -7.11 8.92
N SER A 339 4.34 -7.67 8.73
CA SER A 339 4.17 -8.90 7.94
C SER A 339 4.57 -8.70 6.48
N GLU A 340 4.16 -7.59 5.86
CA GLU A 340 4.56 -7.26 4.48
C GLU A 340 6.08 -7.03 4.39
N ALA A 341 6.65 -6.31 5.37
CA ALA A 341 8.09 -6.07 5.42
C ALA A 341 8.89 -7.37 5.60
N VAL A 342 8.46 -8.25 6.51
CA VAL A 342 9.12 -9.55 6.75
C VAL A 342 9.00 -10.45 5.53
N GLN A 343 7.83 -10.54 4.91
CA GLN A 343 7.66 -11.32 3.69
C GLN A 343 8.59 -10.82 2.58
N ARG A 344 8.65 -9.51 2.36
CA ARG A 344 9.54 -8.93 1.35
C ARG A 344 11.01 -9.17 1.67
N ALA A 345 11.41 -9.01 2.93
CA ALA A 345 12.78 -9.27 3.37
C ALA A 345 13.16 -10.75 3.20
N ASP A 346 12.23 -11.67 3.47
CA ASP A 346 12.45 -13.10 3.25
C ASP A 346 12.66 -13.41 1.77
N ASP A 347 11.83 -12.88 0.89
CA ASP A 347 11.93 -13.06 -0.57
C ASP A 347 13.24 -12.49 -1.14
N GLN A 348 13.72 -11.36 -0.60
CA GLN A 348 14.92 -10.68 -1.09
C GLN A 348 16.21 -11.05 -0.35
N LEU A 349 16.16 -11.95 0.62
CA LEU A 349 17.29 -12.31 1.51
C LEU A 349 17.80 -11.09 2.30
N GLY A 350 16.88 -10.29 2.79
CA GLY A 350 17.13 -9.01 3.43
C GLY A 350 16.86 -8.99 4.93
N VAL A 351 16.82 -7.77 5.46
CA VAL A 351 16.54 -7.45 6.86
C VAL A 351 15.44 -6.40 6.95
N VAL A 352 14.73 -6.38 8.08
CA VAL A 352 13.73 -5.35 8.39
C VAL A 352 14.25 -4.50 9.56
N VAL A 353 14.24 -3.18 9.39
CA VAL A 353 14.53 -2.23 10.46
C VAL A 353 13.38 -1.25 10.62
N ASN A 354 13.19 -0.67 11.81
CA ASN A 354 12.18 0.35 12.03
C ASN A 354 12.75 1.78 11.79
N ASN A 355 11.90 2.80 11.95
CA ASN A 355 12.26 4.22 11.83
C ASN A 355 13.32 4.71 12.85
N LYS A 356 13.63 3.91 13.88
CA LYS A 356 14.71 4.15 14.83
C LYS A 356 15.99 3.39 14.48
N GLN A 357 16.04 2.77 13.29
CA GLN A 357 17.15 1.93 12.82
C GLN A 357 17.39 0.67 13.69
N GLN A 358 16.36 0.22 14.42
CA GLN A 358 16.45 -1.00 15.21
C GLN A 358 16.13 -2.20 14.32
N LEU A 359 16.93 -3.25 14.40
CA LEU A 359 16.71 -4.49 13.68
C LEU A 359 15.43 -5.16 14.20
N ILE A 360 14.45 -5.31 13.33
CA ILE A 360 13.16 -5.94 13.64
C ILE A 360 13.17 -7.41 13.27
N TRP A 361 13.74 -7.75 12.12
CA TRP A 361 13.77 -9.12 11.64
C TRP A 361 14.94 -9.32 10.66
N GLU A 362 15.50 -10.53 10.67
CA GLU A 362 16.60 -10.91 9.80
C GLU A 362 16.42 -12.34 9.31
N ARG A 363 16.57 -12.55 8.01
CA ARG A 363 16.53 -13.88 7.43
C ARG A 363 17.79 -14.67 7.75
N GLY A 364 17.60 -15.94 8.13
CA GLY A 364 18.70 -16.91 8.26
C GLY A 364 19.53 -16.80 9.53
N ASN A 365 19.22 -15.88 10.42
CA ASN A 365 19.89 -15.76 11.72
C ASN A 365 19.16 -16.53 12.84
N LYS A 366 18.43 -17.56 12.47
CA LYS A 366 17.65 -18.40 13.38
C LYS A 366 18.46 -19.62 13.84
N GLN A 367 18.48 -19.90 15.13
CA GLN A 367 19.08 -21.12 15.66
C GLN A 367 18.31 -22.36 15.16
N THR A 368 19.00 -23.50 15.08
CA THR A 368 18.36 -24.76 14.66
C THR A 368 17.42 -25.35 15.73
N THR A 369 17.68 -25.03 16.98
CA THR A 369 16.84 -25.42 18.12
C THR A 369 16.91 -24.34 19.18
N CYS A 370 15.80 -24.05 19.84
CA CYS A 370 15.73 -23.08 20.92
C CYS A 370 14.70 -23.52 21.95
N LYS A 371 15.01 -23.35 23.24
CA LYS A 371 14.07 -23.54 24.33
C LYS A 371 14.29 -22.47 25.38
N LEU A 372 13.28 -21.63 25.56
CA LEU A 372 13.30 -20.55 26.52
C LEU A 372 13.01 -21.05 27.95
N ASP A 373 13.56 -20.35 28.94
CA ASP A 373 13.23 -20.58 30.34
C ASP A 373 11.93 -19.87 30.69
N ILE A 374 10.86 -20.63 30.88
CA ILE A 374 9.51 -20.11 31.19
C ILE A 374 9.51 -19.26 32.46
N SER A 375 10.41 -19.54 33.40
CA SER A 375 10.48 -18.81 34.67
C SER A 375 10.89 -17.34 34.49
N THR A 376 11.42 -16.98 33.34
CA THR A 376 11.82 -15.61 32.96
C THR A 376 10.71 -14.83 32.26
N PHE A 377 9.60 -15.48 31.90
CA PHE A 377 8.53 -14.82 31.18
C PHE A 377 7.77 -13.82 32.05
N PRO A 378 7.49 -12.61 31.54
CA PRO A 378 6.64 -11.66 32.24
C PRO A 378 5.24 -12.23 32.50
N ASP A 379 4.65 -11.92 33.66
CA ASP A 379 3.31 -12.38 34.05
C ASP A 379 2.25 -12.00 32.99
N VAL A 380 2.42 -10.86 32.34
CA VAL A 380 1.49 -10.40 31.30
C VAL A 380 1.53 -11.30 30.05
N ILE A 381 2.68 -11.85 29.70
CA ILE A 381 2.83 -12.86 28.63
C ILE A 381 2.22 -14.18 29.07
N LEU A 382 2.52 -14.62 30.30
CA LEU A 382 1.93 -15.85 30.87
C LEU A 382 0.40 -15.80 30.97
N SER A 383 -0.18 -14.59 31.01
CA SER A 383 -1.65 -14.41 31.00
C SER A 383 -2.30 -14.72 29.65
N GLY A 384 -1.53 -14.81 28.55
CA GLY A 384 -2.02 -15.12 27.22
C GLY A 384 -2.91 -14.04 26.58
N LYS A 385 -2.86 -12.79 27.07
CA LYS A 385 -3.64 -11.69 26.50
C LYS A 385 -2.87 -10.99 25.39
N MET A 386 -3.43 -10.95 24.18
CA MET A 386 -2.77 -10.40 22.99
C MET A 386 -3.05 -8.91 22.73
N ASN A 387 -3.67 -8.18 23.66
CA ASN A 387 -3.94 -6.75 23.46
C ASN A 387 -2.66 -5.92 23.48
N ILE A 388 -2.24 -5.44 22.33
CA ILE A 388 -0.98 -4.74 22.10
C ILE A 388 -0.80 -3.53 23.02
N LYS A 389 -1.83 -2.66 23.16
CA LYS A 389 -1.77 -1.45 24.00
C LYS A 389 -1.58 -1.81 25.49
N LYS A 390 -2.27 -2.85 25.96
CA LYS A 390 -2.13 -3.33 27.34
C LYS A 390 -0.78 -4.03 27.57
N LEU A 391 -0.34 -4.82 26.61
CA LEU A 391 0.98 -5.47 26.67
C LEU A 391 2.09 -4.43 26.73
N SER A 392 2.13 -3.46 25.81
CA SER A 392 3.15 -2.41 25.78
C SER A 392 3.19 -1.61 27.08
N LYS A 393 2.02 -1.22 27.63
CA LYS A 393 1.94 -0.51 28.89
C LYS A 393 2.47 -1.32 30.08
N ASN A 394 2.20 -2.63 30.12
CA ASN A 394 2.58 -3.48 31.24
C ASN A 394 4.03 -3.97 31.14
N LEU A 395 4.54 -4.17 29.94
CA LEU A 395 5.92 -4.58 29.70
C LEU A 395 6.90 -3.40 29.79
N GLY A 396 6.46 -2.17 29.48
CA GLY A 396 7.36 -1.04 29.26
C GLY A 396 8.27 -1.20 28.04
N LYS A 397 7.93 -2.13 27.13
CA LYS A 397 8.67 -2.51 25.94
C LYS A 397 7.85 -2.27 24.69
N GLN A 398 8.51 -2.18 23.54
CA GLN A 398 7.83 -2.14 22.27
C GLN A 398 7.21 -3.51 21.97
N VAL A 399 5.91 -3.53 21.69
CA VAL A 399 5.16 -4.73 21.31
C VAL A 399 5.00 -4.74 19.80
N LEU A 400 5.29 -5.88 19.19
CA LEU A 400 5.21 -6.10 17.75
C LEU A 400 3.97 -6.91 17.42
N ASP A 401 3.18 -6.39 16.49
CA ASP A 401 2.11 -7.12 15.82
C ASP A 401 2.72 -7.90 14.63
N LEU A 402 2.74 -9.21 14.75
CA LEU A 402 3.26 -10.11 13.73
C LEU A 402 2.13 -10.82 12.98
N THR A 403 0.91 -10.29 13.06
CA THR A 403 -0.24 -10.85 12.35
C THR A 403 0.02 -10.90 10.86
N GLY A 404 -0.19 -12.07 10.25
CA GLY A 404 0.11 -12.35 8.85
C GLY A 404 1.51 -12.90 8.56
N CYS A 405 2.43 -12.90 9.54
CA CYS A 405 3.71 -13.59 9.39
C CYS A 405 3.54 -15.11 9.40
N THR A 406 4.43 -15.82 8.71
CA THR A 406 4.49 -17.28 8.79
C THR A 406 5.09 -17.73 10.14
N LEU A 407 4.80 -18.97 10.57
CA LEU A 407 5.42 -19.52 11.77
C LEU A 407 6.96 -19.50 11.67
N ASP A 408 7.53 -19.81 10.51
CA ASP A 408 8.98 -19.81 10.31
C ASP A 408 9.60 -18.44 10.57
N SER A 409 8.98 -17.38 10.07
CA SER A 409 9.41 -16.00 10.31
C SER A 409 9.29 -15.62 11.79
N VAL A 410 8.27 -16.08 12.47
CA VAL A 410 8.01 -15.78 13.89
C VAL A 410 8.99 -16.50 14.82
N LEU A 411 9.47 -17.68 14.47
CA LEU A 411 10.47 -18.42 15.24
C LEU A 411 11.82 -17.66 15.35
N TYR A 412 12.08 -16.68 14.51
CA TYR A 412 13.20 -15.76 14.66
C TYR A 412 13.19 -15.11 16.05
N TYR A 413 12.05 -14.56 16.50
CA TYR A 413 11.97 -13.91 17.81
C TYR A 413 12.18 -14.88 18.96
N VAL A 414 11.75 -16.12 18.81
CA VAL A 414 12.01 -17.16 19.79
C VAL A 414 13.50 -17.47 19.87
N SER A 415 14.21 -17.50 18.74
CA SER A 415 15.68 -17.68 18.71
C SER A 415 16.44 -16.53 19.36
N GLU A 416 15.89 -15.32 19.31
CA GLU A 416 16.42 -14.12 19.99
C GLU A 416 16.03 -14.04 21.49
N GLY A 417 15.41 -15.09 22.02
CA GLY A 417 15.11 -15.18 23.45
C GLY A 417 13.76 -14.63 23.87
N THR A 418 12.89 -14.29 22.90
CA THR A 418 11.60 -13.63 23.20
C THR A 418 10.43 -14.58 22.92
N PRO A 419 9.55 -14.86 23.89
CA PRO A 419 8.37 -15.71 23.66
C PRO A 419 7.37 -15.00 22.76
N VAL A 420 6.62 -15.78 21.99
CA VAL A 420 5.60 -15.28 21.07
C VAL A 420 4.23 -15.79 21.51
N LEU A 421 3.27 -14.88 21.67
CA LEU A 421 1.86 -15.22 21.82
C LEU A 421 1.28 -15.56 20.46
N ALA A 422 0.63 -16.69 20.34
CA ALA A 422 0.04 -17.18 19.11
C ALA A 422 -1.41 -17.57 19.34
N LYS A 423 -2.30 -17.15 18.44
CA LYS A 423 -3.71 -17.53 18.49
C LYS A 423 -3.93 -18.89 17.85
N THR A 424 -4.83 -19.67 18.44
CA THR A 424 -5.32 -20.93 17.93
C THR A 424 -6.83 -20.95 17.94
N ALA A 425 -7.42 -21.97 17.35
CA ALA A 425 -8.86 -22.19 17.41
C ALA A 425 -9.40 -22.34 18.85
N ASP A 426 -8.59 -22.85 19.78
CA ASP A 426 -8.97 -23.14 21.16
C ASP A 426 -8.56 -22.05 22.17
N GLY A 427 -7.94 -20.97 21.69
CA GLY A 427 -7.46 -19.87 22.51
C GLY A 427 -6.07 -19.39 22.12
N VAL A 428 -5.33 -18.88 23.10
CA VAL A 428 -3.95 -18.43 22.90
C VAL A 428 -2.97 -19.44 23.48
N VAL A 429 -1.86 -19.64 22.78
CA VAL A 429 -0.69 -20.39 23.27
C VAL A 429 0.54 -19.49 23.23
N ILE A 430 1.56 -19.85 23.99
CA ILE A 430 2.84 -19.16 24.03
C ILE A 430 3.86 -20.09 23.36
N ILE A 431 4.51 -19.62 22.31
CA ILE A 431 5.63 -20.33 21.69
C ILE A 431 6.86 -20.06 22.57
N ALA A 432 7.31 -21.08 23.27
CA ALA A 432 8.44 -21.04 24.21
C ALA A 432 9.70 -21.71 23.68
N GLY A 433 9.64 -22.22 22.44
CA GLY A 433 10.77 -22.88 21.82
C GLY A 433 10.39 -23.68 20.59
N TYR A 434 11.40 -24.31 20.00
CA TYR A 434 11.26 -25.21 18.86
C TYR A 434 12.48 -26.14 18.73
N ASP A 435 12.31 -27.22 18.03
CA ASP A 435 13.38 -28.08 17.54
C ASP A 435 13.19 -28.36 16.04
N GLN A 436 13.90 -29.33 15.49
CA GLN A 436 13.84 -29.66 14.05
C GLN A 436 12.47 -30.19 13.60
N TYR A 437 11.64 -30.66 14.51
CA TYR A 437 10.38 -31.33 14.21
C TYR A 437 9.19 -30.76 14.93
N ASN A 438 9.40 -29.95 15.99
CA ASN A 438 8.34 -29.53 16.87
C ASN A 438 8.47 -28.07 17.27
N THR A 439 7.35 -27.44 17.54
CA THR A 439 7.24 -26.27 18.41
C THR A 439 7.11 -26.71 19.87
N ILE A 440 7.60 -25.89 20.78
CA ILE A 440 7.44 -26.06 22.23
C ILE A 440 6.44 -25.00 22.68
N LEU A 441 5.26 -25.44 23.06
CA LEU A 441 4.13 -24.59 23.36
C LEU A 441 3.79 -24.63 24.87
N LEU A 442 3.32 -23.49 25.38
CA LEU A 442 2.84 -23.34 26.75
C LEU A 442 1.42 -22.78 26.71
N LYS A 443 0.48 -23.40 27.44
CA LYS A 443 -0.84 -22.81 27.63
C LYS A 443 -0.81 -21.76 28.73
N PRO A 444 -1.51 -20.63 28.58
CA PRO A 444 -1.61 -19.64 29.63
C PRO A 444 -2.11 -20.22 30.96
N GLY A 445 -1.36 -19.95 32.04
CA GLY A 445 -1.67 -20.46 33.37
C GLY A 445 -1.19 -21.88 33.68
N GLU A 446 -0.60 -22.58 32.73
CA GLU A 446 0.06 -23.88 32.96
C GLU A 446 1.55 -23.68 33.27
N ALA A 447 2.13 -24.63 34.01
CA ALA A 447 3.55 -24.59 34.36
C ALA A 447 4.43 -25.48 33.46
N GLU A 448 3.83 -26.29 32.60
CA GLU A 448 4.53 -27.28 31.79
C GLU A 448 4.30 -27.01 30.30
N THR A 449 5.38 -27.09 29.52
CA THR A 449 5.32 -27.02 28.07
C THR A 449 5.01 -28.38 27.45
N TYR A 450 4.45 -28.35 26.25
CA TYR A 450 4.24 -29.53 25.45
C TYR A 450 4.82 -29.36 24.05
N TYR A 451 5.14 -30.47 23.38
CA TYR A 451 5.65 -30.48 22.02
C TYR A 451 4.49 -30.69 21.05
N TYR A 452 4.52 -29.96 19.94
CA TYR A 452 3.56 -30.11 18.85
C TYR A 452 4.32 -30.06 17.52
N GLY A 453 3.95 -30.92 16.55
CA GLY A 453 4.67 -31.00 15.30
C GLY A 453 4.79 -29.64 14.60
N LEU A 454 5.94 -29.41 13.94
CA LEU A 454 6.21 -28.09 13.35
C LEU A 454 5.25 -27.76 12.19
N GLU A 455 4.99 -28.75 11.32
CA GLU A 455 4.04 -28.60 10.21
C GLU A 455 2.61 -28.44 10.73
N GLU A 456 2.20 -29.27 11.67
CA GLU A 456 0.87 -29.18 12.29
C GLU A 456 0.68 -27.88 13.08
N SER A 457 1.76 -27.30 13.62
CA SER A 457 1.73 -25.98 14.26
C SER A 457 1.53 -24.89 13.24
N ALA A 458 2.21 -24.94 12.08
CA ALA A 458 2.02 -23.99 11.00
C ALA A 458 0.58 -24.02 10.50
N ASP A 459 0.03 -25.19 10.21
CA ASP A 459 -1.36 -25.37 9.78
C ASP A 459 -2.36 -24.84 10.83
N MET A 460 -2.08 -25.10 12.12
CA MET A 460 -2.92 -24.66 13.24
C MET A 460 -2.95 -23.13 13.35
N PHE A 461 -1.80 -22.47 13.20
CA PHE A 461 -1.71 -21.01 13.27
C PHE A 461 -2.26 -20.36 12.00
N GLU A 462 -2.01 -20.91 10.82
CA GLU A 462 -2.57 -20.47 9.56
C GLU A 462 -4.10 -20.53 9.58
N ALA A 463 -4.67 -21.63 10.05
CA ALA A 463 -6.11 -21.79 10.25
C ALA A 463 -6.72 -20.80 11.25
N ALA A 464 -5.89 -20.18 12.12
CA ALA A 464 -6.28 -19.12 13.04
C ALA A 464 -5.95 -17.71 12.53
N GLY A 465 -5.51 -17.58 11.26
CA GLY A 465 -5.18 -16.32 10.61
C GLY A 465 -3.79 -15.79 10.95
N ASN A 466 -2.85 -16.66 11.32
CA ASN A 466 -1.45 -16.30 11.64
C ASN A 466 -1.34 -15.09 12.59
N GLN A 467 -2.14 -15.08 13.65
CA GLN A 467 -2.14 -14.00 14.62
C GLN A 467 -1.07 -14.24 15.68
N PHE A 468 -0.01 -13.42 15.63
CA PHE A 468 1.12 -13.51 16.55
C PHE A 468 1.44 -12.14 17.14
N VAL A 469 1.84 -12.14 18.40
CA VAL A 469 2.28 -10.93 19.11
C VAL A 469 3.51 -11.25 19.92
N THR A 470 4.52 -10.38 19.83
CA THR A 470 5.72 -10.47 20.66
C THR A 470 6.17 -9.07 21.13
N TYR A 471 7.30 -8.99 21.78
CA TYR A 471 7.95 -7.74 22.16
C TYR A 471 9.45 -7.84 21.88
N PHE A 472 10.11 -6.72 21.82
CA PHE A 472 11.56 -6.69 21.80
C PHE A 472 12.10 -5.62 22.74
N ASP A 473 13.31 -5.83 23.20
CA ASP A 473 14.04 -4.82 23.94
C ASP A 473 14.70 -3.88 22.94
N PRO A 474 14.35 -2.59 22.95
CA PRO A 474 15.16 -1.62 22.23
C PRO A 474 16.59 -1.71 22.77
N LEU A 475 17.57 -1.76 21.88
CA LEU A 475 18.97 -1.64 22.29
C LEU A 475 19.08 -0.42 23.20
N GLU A 476 19.67 -0.61 24.40
CA GLU A 476 19.97 0.50 25.29
C GLU A 476 20.87 1.48 24.54
N GLU A 477 20.46 2.78 24.52
CA GLU A 477 21.22 3.87 23.91
C GLU A 477 22.58 4.08 24.60
#